data_6fc1857abf434e685d342b65326d1701
#
_entry.id   6fc1857abf434e685d342b65326d1701
#
_cell.length_a   1.000
_cell.length_b   1.000
_cell.length_c   1.000
_cell.angle_alpha   90.00
_cell.angle_beta   90.00
_cell.angle_gamma   90.00
#
_symmetry.space_group_name_H-M   'P 1'
#
loop_
_entity.id
_entity.type
_entity.pdbx_description
1 polymer ?
#
loop_
_entity_poly.entity_id
_entity_poly.type
_entity_poly.pdbx_seq_one_letter_code
_entity_poly.pdbx_strand_id
1 'polypeptide(L)'
;MADAAGTAAVFVDLWLRADAAVPDSPVAVAVRAMAPAAELPRRSRPEAAAPGAVRVVPVRTTSTPVGWTVVVAALGDTARTASPSTGEAPERTSDTAAVARYFAVSGTGGQNGGPVAISGSPAEVAAPSTAPAPPSPYTRPVPAGDALGTTVGEFLRAYLASGQATAPERYLSPGVRLSVPAAAYARVDVEEVAADTDQAAAKAVPGDGARARVRVLVSGEDRAGSRWPLVYRLEMTARAGRWEVSAMDAGTASSAPTPAASAQAGVQ
;
A
#
# COMPACT_ATOMS: atom_id res chain seq x y z
N MET A 1 -6.22 20.62 -7.73
CA MET A 1 -6.20 20.76 -6.26
C MET A 1 -4.77 20.74 -5.82
N ALA A 2 -4.29 21.77 -5.10
CA ALA A 2 -2.98 21.70 -4.48
C ALA A 2 -3.06 20.66 -3.34
N ASP A 3 -2.25 19.60 -3.47
CA ASP A 3 -2.22 18.52 -2.49
C ASP A 3 -1.16 18.83 -1.42
N ALA A 4 -1.59 19.03 -0.18
CA ALA A 4 -0.70 19.27 0.94
C ALA A 4 0.33 18.12 1.11
N ALA A 5 -0.08 16.88 0.88
CA ALA A 5 0.78 15.72 1.01
C ALA A 5 1.88 15.71 -0.06
N GLY A 6 1.52 15.94 -1.31
CA GLY A 6 2.48 16.07 -2.41
C GLY A 6 3.41 17.25 -2.22
N THR A 7 2.88 18.41 -1.81
CA THR A 7 3.68 19.61 -1.52
C THR A 7 4.69 19.38 -0.40
N ALA A 8 4.28 18.74 0.70
CA ALA A 8 5.16 18.41 1.81
C ALA A 8 6.26 17.41 1.39
N ALA A 9 5.94 16.41 0.57
CA ALA A 9 6.92 15.47 0.07
C ALA A 9 7.99 16.14 -0.81
N VAL A 10 7.58 16.97 -1.75
CA VAL A 10 8.51 17.75 -2.59
C VAL A 10 9.38 18.68 -1.74
N PHE A 11 8.77 19.35 -0.75
CA PHE A 11 9.51 20.24 0.14
C PHE A 11 10.58 19.50 0.93
N VAL A 12 10.25 18.35 1.56
CA VAL A 12 11.22 17.56 2.34
C VAL A 12 12.32 17.00 1.45
N ASP A 13 12.01 16.55 0.24
CA ASP A 13 13.01 16.09 -0.72
C ASP A 13 14.02 17.20 -1.05
N LEU A 14 13.53 18.38 -1.37
CA LEU A 14 14.39 19.53 -1.66
C LEU A 14 15.18 19.97 -0.42
N TRP A 15 14.54 20.04 0.75
CA TRP A 15 15.18 20.45 2.00
C TRP A 15 16.30 19.49 2.41
N LEU A 16 16.10 18.19 2.27
CA LEU A 16 17.14 17.18 2.57
C LEU A 16 18.35 17.28 1.62
N ARG A 17 18.19 17.83 0.43
CA ARG A 17 19.28 18.06 -0.53
C ARG A 17 19.90 19.43 -0.44
N ALA A 18 19.23 20.39 0.21
CA ALA A 18 19.74 21.74 0.38
C ALA A 18 20.91 21.80 1.35
N ASP A 19 21.75 22.84 1.22
CA ASP A 19 22.84 23.15 2.13
C ASP A 19 22.90 24.67 2.36
N ALA A 20 22.95 25.08 3.61
CA ALA A 20 23.09 26.48 3.99
C ALA A 20 24.45 27.08 3.55
N ALA A 21 25.47 26.27 3.31
CA ALA A 21 26.76 26.73 2.79
C ALA A 21 26.68 27.17 1.30
N VAL A 22 25.63 26.72 0.56
CA VAL A 22 25.43 27.06 -0.86
C VAL A 22 24.03 27.67 -1.03
N PRO A 23 23.78 28.88 -0.49
CA PRO A 23 22.46 29.48 -0.40
C PRO A 23 21.82 29.81 -1.74
N ASP A 24 22.60 29.97 -2.79
CA ASP A 24 22.15 30.32 -4.14
C ASP A 24 22.01 29.09 -5.06
N SER A 25 22.17 27.88 -4.52
CA SER A 25 21.89 26.67 -5.28
C SER A 25 20.43 26.61 -5.72
N PRO A 26 20.11 26.05 -6.90
CA PRO A 26 18.71 25.92 -7.37
C PRO A 26 17.81 25.23 -6.36
N VAL A 27 18.35 24.26 -5.61
CA VAL A 27 17.61 23.55 -4.55
C VAL A 27 17.31 24.45 -3.36
N ALA A 28 18.30 25.24 -2.88
CA ALA A 28 18.12 26.18 -1.77
C ALA A 28 17.11 27.29 -2.14
N VAL A 29 17.17 27.80 -3.36
CA VAL A 29 16.22 28.78 -3.90
C VAL A 29 14.80 28.21 -3.93
N ALA A 30 14.65 26.97 -4.40
CA ALA A 30 13.34 26.28 -4.44
C ALA A 30 12.75 26.07 -3.04
N VAL A 31 13.57 25.65 -2.05
CA VAL A 31 13.12 25.52 -0.65
C VAL A 31 12.60 26.85 -0.10
N ARG A 32 13.33 27.95 -0.31
CA ARG A 32 12.90 29.29 0.14
C ARG A 32 11.65 29.78 -0.58
N ALA A 33 11.49 29.45 -1.84
CA ALA A 33 10.27 29.78 -2.58
C ALA A 33 9.03 29.06 -2.01
N MET A 34 9.20 27.81 -1.54
CA MET A 34 8.11 27.03 -0.94
C MET A 34 7.85 27.41 0.53
N ALA A 35 8.89 27.73 1.28
CA ALA A 35 8.84 28.05 2.70
C ALA A 35 9.88 29.12 3.05
N PRO A 36 9.55 30.42 2.90
CA PRO A 36 10.52 31.51 3.15
C PRO A 36 11.10 31.54 4.57
N ALA A 37 10.35 31.02 5.56
CA ALA A 37 10.77 30.93 6.95
C ALA A 37 11.56 29.65 7.29
N ALA A 38 11.79 28.76 6.32
CA ALA A 38 12.51 27.53 6.58
C ALA A 38 14.03 27.78 6.62
N GLU A 39 14.66 27.26 7.67
CA GLU A 39 16.11 27.20 7.75
C GLU A 39 16.64 26.02 6.94
N LEU A 40 17.76 26.22 6.24
CA LEU A 40 18.42 25.17 5.45
C LEU A 40 19.34 24.33 6.35
N PRO A 41 19.44 23.02 6.10
CA PRO A 41 20.42 22.17 6.76
C PRO A 41 21.84 22.68 6.57
N ARG A 42 22.68 22.59 7.60
CA ARG A 42 24.10 22.91 7.52
C ARG A 42 24.91 21.62 7.60
N ARG A 43 25.67 21.32 6.56
CA ARG A 43 26.52 20.13 6.50
C ARG A 43 27.89 20.41 7.06
N SER A 44 28.40 19.53 7.92
CA SER A 44 29.72 19.68 8.56
C SER A 44 30.89 19.35 7.62
N ARG A 45 30.65 18.65 6.50
CA ARG A 45 31.64 18.32 5.47
C ARG A 45 31.07 18.65 4.10
N PRO A 46 31.77 19.49 3.30
CA PRO A 46 31.35 19.76 1.91
C PRO A 46 31.34 18.50 1.03
N GLU A 47 32.15 17.49 1.40
CA GLU A 47 32.29 16.20 0.70
C GLU A 47 31.32 15.11 1.20
N ALA A 48 30.58 15.37 2.27
CA ALA A 48 29.47 14.47 2.59
C ALA A 48 28.48 14.57 1.44
N ALA A 49 28.59 13.60 0.51
CA ALA A 49 27.70 13.49 -0.63
C ALA A 49 26.25 13.72 -0.16
N ALA A 50 25.51 14.53 -0.90
CA ALA A 50 24.07 14.61 -0.70
C ALA A 50 23.56 13.17 -0.52
N PRO A 51 22.70 12.90 0.47
CA PRO A 51 22.19 11.54 0.64
C PRO A 51 21.79 11.04 -0.74
N GLY A 52 22.23 9.84 -1.10
CA GLY A 52 21.87 9.20 -2.35
C GLY A 52 20.37 9.31 -2.55
N ALA A 53 19.83 8.97 -3.68
CA ALA A 53 18.41 9.18 -4.01
C ALA A 53 17.50 8.82 -2.83
N VAL A 54 17.04 9.85 -2.12
CA VAL A 54 16.13 9.68 -0.98
C VAL A 54 14.73 9.59 -1.56
N ARG A 55 14.07 8.45 -1.37
CA ARG A 55 12.66 8.34 -1.72
C ARG A 55 11.82 8.96 -0.61
N VAL A 56 11.05 9.96 -0.93
CA VAL A 56 10.21 10.69 0.02
C VAL A 56 8.74 10.36 -0.23
N VAL A 57 8.03 9.90 0.83
CA VAL A 57 6.64 9.45 0.72
C VAL A 57 5.82 10.01 1.86
N PRO A 58 4.67 10.67 1.60
CA PRO A 58 3.77 11.06 2.68
C PRO A 58 3.12 9.83 3.29
N VAL A 59 3.13 9.73 4.64
CA VAL A 59 2.63 8.55 5.36
C VAL A 59 1.42 8.87 6.25
N ARG A 60 1.24 10.14 6.61
CA ARG A 60 0.09 10.57 7.41
C ARG A 60 -0.22 12.03 7.13
N THR A 61 -1.49 12.33 6.92
CA THR A 61 -1.99 13.71 6.80
C THR A 61 -3.03 13.96 7.88
N THR A 62 -2.90 15.06 8.59
CA THR A 62 -3.88 15.55 9.56
C THR A 62 -4.27 16.97 9.17
N SER A 63 -5.57 17.23 9.05
CA SER A 63 -6.11 18.56 8.75
C SER A 63 -6.92 19.06 9.93
N THR A 64 -6.79 20.37 10.21
CA THR A 64 -7.55 21.09 11.22
C THR A 64 -8.17 22.33 10.57
N PRO A 65 -9.12 23.03 11.23
CA PRO A 65 -9.66 24.28 10.70
C PRO A 65 -8.62 25.37 10.45
N VAL A 66 -7.48 25.32 11.15
CA VAL A 66 -6.44 26.36 11.09
C VAL A 66 -5.24 25.95 10.21
N GLY A 67 -5.15 24.70 9.79
CA GLY A 67 -4.01 24.26 8.99
C GLY A 67 -3.94 22.75 8.81
N TRP A 68 -2.80 22.29 8.35
CA TRP A 68 -2.54 20.87 8.10
C TRP A 68 -1.14 20.49 8.60
N THR A 69 -0.96 19.23 8.89
CA THR A 69 0.33 18.60 9.16
C THR A 69 0.45 17.31 8.37
N VAL A 70 1.55 17.16 7.66
CA VAL A 70 1.88 15.94 6.90
C VAL A 70 3.14 15.34 7.47
N VAL A 71 3.09 14.06 7.85
CA VAL A 71 4.28 13.27 8.17
C VAL A 71 4.77 12.60 6.91
N VAL A 72 6.03 12.79 6.60
CA VAL A 72 6.70 12.28 5.40
C VAL A 72 7.80 11.31 5.83
N ALA A 73 7.85 10.11 5.24
CA ALA A 73 8.96 9.18 5.38
C ALA A 73 10.00 9.45 4.31
N ALA A 74 11.24 9.65 4.73
CA ALA A 74 12.41 9.74 3.86
C ALA A 74 13.19 8.41 3.94
N LEU A 75 13.19 7.66 2.85
CA LEU A 75 13.84 6.37 2.73
C LEU A 75 15.17 6.58 2.00
N GLY A 76 16.28 6.42 2.68
CA GLY A 76 17.61 6.56 2.11
C GLY A 76 18.45 5.32 2.40
N ASP A 77 19.34 4.99 1.46
CA ASP A 77 20.40 4.03 1.69
C ASP A 77 21.47 4.71 2.53
N THR A 78 21.53 4.39 3.82
CA THR A 78 22.71 4.75 4.61
C THR A 78 23.78 3.71 4.35
N ALA A 79 24.74 4.03 3.50
CA ALA A 79 26.03 3.35 3.56
C ALA A 79 26.61 3.64 4.96
N ARG A 80 26.49 2.69 5.87
CA ARG A 80 27.15 2.75 7.17
C ARG A 80 28.65 2.63 6.87
N THR A 81 29.37 3.74 6.91
CA THR A 81 30.83 3.73 6.96
C THR A 81 31.18 3.05 8.28
N ALA A 82 31.43 1.74 8.23
CA ALA A 82 32.04 1.04 9.33
C ALA A 82 33.42 1.67 9.54
N SER A 83 33.62 2.33 10.67
CA SER A 83 34.96 2.71 11.12
C SER A 83 35.77 1.41 11.19
N PRO A 84 36.98 1.36 10.61
CA PRO A 84 37.82 0.17 10.71
C PRO A 84 38.23 -0.02 12.16
N SER A 85 37.55 -0.92 12.87
CA SER A 85 38.02 -1.48 14.12
C SER A 85 39.12 -2.47 13.77
N THR A 86 40.32 -2.22 14.27
CA THR A 86 41.54 -2.97 14.06
C THR A 86 41.35 -4.43 14.48
N GLY A 87 41.47 -5.39 13.54
CA GLY A 87 41.74 -6.78 13.77
C GLY A 87 40.55 -7.69 13.90
N GLU A 88 39.99 -8.11 12.78
CA GLU A 88 39.49 -9.47 12.48
C GLU A 88 38.92 -9.47 11.06
N ALA A 89 39.06 -10.60 10.37
CA ALA A 89 38.76 -10.71 8.95
C ALA A 89 37.28 -10.33 8.66
N PRO A 90 37.01 -9.54 7.58
CA PRO A 90 35.64 -9.09 7.32
C PRO A 90 34.81 -10.21 6.69
N GLU A 91 33.90 -10.77 7.43
CA GLU A 91 32.69 -11.34 6.81
C GLU A 91 31.92 -10.20 6.17
N ARG A 92 31.86 -10.22 4.85
CA ARG A 92 31.13 -9.25 4.02
C ARG A 92 29.62 -9.48 4.15
N THR A 93 29.03 -9.02 5.20
CA THR A 93 27.61 -8.70 5.24
C THR A 93 27.48 -7.21 5.00
N SER A 94 27.24 -6.83 3.75
CA SER A 94 26.79 -5.48 3.41
C SER A 94 25.37 -5.31 3.94
N ASP A 95 25.26 -5.03 5.22
CA ASP A 95 23.97 -4.72 5.87
C ASP A 95 23.62 -3.26 5.52
N THR A 96 23.13 -3.06 4.30
CA THR A 96 22.54 -1.80 3.85
C THR A 96 21.14 -1.72 4.47
N ALA A 97 21.07 -1.41 5.76
CA ALA A 97 19.81 -1.16 6.41
C ALA A 97 19.20 0.13 5.83
N ALA A 98 18.11 0.00 5.11
CA ALA A 98 17.31 1.14 4.71
C ALA A 98 16.78 1.83 5.97
N VAL A 99 17.30 3.03 6.29
CA VAL A 99 16.84 3.81 7.44
C VAL A 99 15.74 4.75 6.99
N ALA A 100 14.56 4.55 7.52
CA ALA A 100 13.45 5.48 7.35
C ALA A 100 13.56 6.59 8.42
N ARG A 101 13.63 7.85 7.99
CA ARG A 101 13.48 9.03 8.84
C ARG A 101 12.13 9.66 8.59
N TYR A 102 11.50 10.20 9.62
CA TYR A 102 10.17 10.77 9.52
C TYR A 102 10.22 12.26 9.83
N PHE A 103 9.57 13.07 8.99
CA PHE A 103 9.54 14.52 9.11
C PHE A 103 8.10 15.02 9.10
N ALA A 104 7.75 15.81 10.07
CA ALA A 104 6.47 16.53 10.10
C ALA A 104 6.64 17.89 9.43
N VAL A 105 5.80 18.18 8.47
CA VAL A 105 5.66 19.47 7.78
C VAL A 105 4.31 20.03 8.11
N SER A 106 4.27 21.28 8.60
CA SER A 106 3.03 21.98 8.91
C SER A 106 2.80 23.15 7.97
N GLY A 107 1.55 23.45 7.72
CA GLY A 107 1.18 24.55 6.83
C GLY A 107 -0.27 24.94 6.92
N THR A 108 -0.65 25.90 6.10
CA THR A 108 -2.00 26.44 6.00
C THR A 108 -2.49 26.40 4.54
N GLY A 109 -3.77 26.65 4.32
CA GLY A 109 -4.35 26.62 2.98
C GLY A 109 -4.67 25.21 2.47
N GLY A 110 -4.83 25.08 1.16
CA GLY A 110 -5.19 23.80 0.49
C GLY A 110 -6.66 23.41 0.62
N GLN A 111 -7.42 24.05 1.48
CA GLN A 111 -8.86 23.85 1.57
C GLN A 111 -9.54 24.42 0.31
N ASN A 112 -10.50 23.67 -0.23
CA ASN A 112 -11.25 24.06 -1.46
C ASN A 112 -10.35 24.33 -2.67
N GLY A 113 -9.16 23.70 -2.75
CA GLY A 113 -8.25 23.89 -3.89
C GLY A 113 -7.45 25.18 -3.88
N GLY A 114 -7.45 25.92 -2.76
CA GLY A 114 -6.64 27.13 -2.56
C GLY A 114 -5.13 26.83 -2.49
N PRO A 115 -4.29 27.88 -2.47
CA PRO A 115 -2.85 27.74 -2.37
C PRO A 115 -2.45 27.10 -1.04
N VAL A 116 -1.37 26.34 -1.07
CA VAL A 116 -0.76 25.68 0.11
C VAL A 116 0.45 26.48 0.52
N ALA A 117 0.55 26.83 1.80
CA ALA A 117 1.71 27.52 2.39
C ALA A 117 2.33 26.66 3.50
N ILE A 118 3.65 26.50 3.46
CA ILE A 118 4.43 25.78 4.47
C ILE A 118 4.90 26.78 5.53
N SER A 119 4.75 26.42 6.80
CA SER A 119 4.98 27.37 7.92
C SER A 119 6.45 27.51 8.32
N GLY A 120 7.34 26.59 7.91
CA GLY A 120 8.76 26.67 8.29
C GLY A 120 9.53 25.37 8.03
N SER A 121 10.62 25.17 8.75
CA SER A 121 11.44 23.96 8.66
C SER A 121 10.66 22.71 9.09
N PRO A 122 10.95 21.52 8.49
CA PRO A 122 10.34 20.28 8.94
C PRO A 122 10.89 19.87 10.31
N ALA A 123 10.08 19.21 11.12
CA ALA A 123 10.49 18.62 12.39
C ALA A 123 10.72 17.12 12.22
N GLU A 124 11.87 16.60 12.66
CA GLU A 124 12.06 15.14 12.72
C GLU A 124 11.22 14.54 13.84
N VAL A 125 10.46 13.51 13.52
CA VAL A 125 9.49 12.88 14.43
C VAL A 125 9.67 11.36 14.45
N ALA A 126 9.12 10.70 15.46
CA ALA A 126 9.06 9.24 15.49
C ALA A 126 8.16 8.70 14.36
N ALA A 127 8.40 7.45 13.98
CA ALA A 127 7.49 6.75 13.07
C ALA A 127 6.04 6.82 13.57
N PRO A 128 5.07 7.03 12.69
CA PRO A 128 3.67 6.97 13.09
C PRO A 128 3.36 5.62 13.74
N SER A 129 2.68 5.64 14.89
CA SER A 129 2.24 4.41 15.55
C SER A 129 1.28 3.64 14.66
N THR A 130 1.48 2.34 14.56
CA THR A 130 0.54 1.42 13.93
C THR A 130 -0.44 0.89 14.97
N ALA A 131 -1.73 0.89 14.64
CA ALA A 131 -2.71 0.20 15.47
C ALA A 131 -2.51 -1.32 15.37
N PRO A 132 -2.79 -2.09 16.42
CA PRO A 132 -2.82 -3.54 16.32
C PRO A 132 -3.83 -3.96 15.25
N ALA A 133 -3.47 -4.98 14.47
CA ALA A 133 -4.38 -5.50 13.45
C ALA A 133 -5.66 -6.04 14.13
N PRO A 134 -6.84 -5.71 13.61
CA PRO A 134 -8.08 -6.29 14.13
C PRO A 134 -8.07 -7.83 13.93
N PRO A 135 -8.77 -8.59 14.78
CA PRO A 135 -8.88 -10.03 14.59
C PRO A 135 -9.43 -10.36 13.20
N SER A 136 -8.84 -11.37 12.58
CA SER A 136 -9.28 -11.79 11.24
C SER A 136 -10.66 -12.44 11.29
N PRO A 137 -11.63 -12.04 10.46
CA PRO A 137 -12.89 -12.73 10.33
C PRO A 137 -12.77 -14.09 9.62
N TYR A 138 -11.66 -14.34 8.95
CA TYR A 138 -11.43 -15.56 8.16
C TYR A 138 -10.83 -16.64 9.07
N THR A 139 -11.69 -17.38 9.78
CA THR A 139 -11.26 -18.36 10.79
C THR A 139 -11.50 -19.80 10.40
N ARG A 140 -12.13 -20.05 9.23
CA ARG A 140 -12.48 -21.38 8.76
C ARG A 140 -11.56 -21.80 7.62
N PRO A 141 -10.62 -22.75 7.85
CA PRO A 141 -9.76 -23.25 6.77
C PRO A 141 -10.60 -23.98 5.72
N VAL A 142 -10.29 -23.74 4.45
CA VAL A 142 -10.93 -24.37 3.30
C VAL A 142 -9.89 -25.27 2.61
N PRO A 143 -10.09 -26.60 2.59
CA PRO A 143 -9.21 -27.50 1.87
C PRO A 143 -9.14 -27.19 0.38
N ALA A 144 -7.96 -27.30 -0.21
CA ALA A 144 -7.74 -27.01 -1.64
C ALA A 144 -8.56 -27.93 -2.59
N GLY A 145 -8.92 -29.12 -2.11
CA GLY A 145 -9.73 -30.10 -2.87
C GLY A 145 -11.23 -29.89 -2.76
N ASP A 146 -11.71 -29.01 -1.90
CA ASP A 146 -13.14 -28.72 -1.78
C ASP A 146 -13.59 -27.76 -2.89
N ALA A 147 -14.90 -27.70 -3.14
CA ALA A 147 -15.45 -26.92 -4.24
C ALA A 147 -15.03 -25.46 -4.23
N LEU A 148 -15.04 -24.81 -3.04
CA LEU A 148 -14.60 -23.43 -2.88
C LEU A 148 -13.09 -23.28 -3.10
N GLY A 149 -12.28 -24.13 -2.46
CA GLY A 149 -10.82 -24.10 -2.59
C GLY A 149 -10.35 -24.31 -4.02
N THR A 150 -10.97 -25.27 -4.72
CA THR A 150 -10.71 -25.53 -6.15
C THR A 150 -11.05 -24.31 -7.01
N THR A 151 -12.25 -23.74 -6.86
CA THR A 151 -12.68 -22.58 -7.66
C THR A 151 -11.77 -21.37 -7.43
N VAL A 152 -11.44 -21.07 -6.17
CA VAL A 152 -10.54 -19.95 -5.82
C VAL A 152 -9.14 -20.17 -6.38
N GLY A 153 -8.62 -21.39 -6.25
CA GLY A 153 -7.29 -21.72 -6.77
C GLY A 153 -7.20 -21.61 -8.30
N GLU A 154 -8.18 -22.11 -9.02
CA GLU A 154 -8.25 -22.01 -10.48
C GLU A 154 -8.43 -20.56 -10.94
N PHE A 155 -9.29 -19.80 -10.26
CA PHE A 155 -9.48 -18.38 -10.54
C PHE A 155 -8.19 -17.59 -10.38
N LEU A 156 -7.48 -17.72 -9.25
CA LEU A 156 -6.26 -16.94 -8.99
C LEU A 156 -5.12 -17.34 -9.94
N ARG A 157 -5.02 -18.61 -10.33
CA ARG A 157 -4.07 -19.02 -11.38
C ARG A 157 -4.41 -18.36 -12.71
N ALA A 158 -5.69 -18.38 -13.12
CA ALA A 158 -6.12 -17.73 -14.35
C ALA A 158 -5.94 -16.21 -14.32
N TYR A 159 -6.09 -15.59 -13.15
CA TYR A 159 -6.00 -14.15 -12.96
C TYR A 159 -4.54 -13.64 -12.91
N LEU A 160 -3.63 -14.41 -12.33
CA LEU A 160 -2.26 -13.97 -12.01
C LEU A 160 -1.20 -14.57 -12.93
N ALA A 161 -1.38 -15.77 -13.47
CA ALA A 161 -0.34 -16.42 -14.26
C ALA A 161 -0.36 -15.99 -15.72
N SER A 162 0.83 -15.84 -16.30
CA SER A 162 0.98 -15.58 -17.72
C SER A 162 0.71 -16.83 -18.56
N GLY A 163 0.07 -16.65 -19.71
CA GLY A 163 -0.10 -17.73 -20.69
C GLY A 163 -1.12 -18.80 -20.33
N GLN A 164 -2.01 -18.54 -19.38
CA GLN A 164 -3.10 -19.47 -19.08
C GLN A 164 -4.10 -19.51 -20.23
N ALA A 165 -4.46 -20.73 -20.67
CA ALA A 165 -5.47 -20.95 -21.70
C ALA A 165 -6.89 -20.61 -21.23
N THR A 166 -7.08 -20.47 -19.92
CA THR A 166 -8.39 -20.24 -19.31
C THR A 166 -8.50 -18.80 -18.86
N ALA A 167 -9.45 -18.09 -19.43
CA ALA A 167 -9.77 -16.72 -19.03
C ALA A 167 -10.43 -16.69 -17.64
N PRO A 168 -10.06 -15.72 -16.77
CA PRO A 168 -10.60 -15.63 -15.41
C PRO A 168 -12.11 -15.35 -15.38
N GLU A 169 -12.69 -14.82 -16.46
CA GLU A 169 -14.11 -14.47 -16.58
C GLU A 169 -15.06 -15.65 -16.33
N ARG A 170 -14.61 -16.88 -16.62
CA ARG A 170 -15.43 -18.09 -16.39
C ARG A 170 -15.75 -18.34 -14.91
N TYR A 171 -14.96 -17.76 -14.01
CA TYR A 171 -15.14 -17.89 -12.57
C TYR A 171 -15.90 -16.72 -11.95
N LEU A 172 -16.19 -15.67 -12.73
CA LEU A 172 -16.85 -14.48 -12.26
C LEU A 172 -18.38 -14.62 -12.29
N SER A 173 -19.04 -14.01 -11.33
CA SER A 173 -20.47 -13.82 -11.37
C SER A 173 -20.89 -12.93 -12.55
N PRO A 174 -22.09 -13.13 -13.12
CA PRO A 174 -22.58 -12.30 -14.22
C PRO A 174 -22.50 -10.81 -13.91
N GLY A 175 -21.94 -10.06 -14.86
CA GLY A 175 -21.77 -8.60 -14.74
C GLY A 175 -20.51 -8.16 -14.01
N VAL A 176 -19.78 -9.05 -13.35
CA VAL A 176 -18.49 -8.74 -12.73
C VAL A 176 -17.40 -8.66 -13.82
N ARG A 177 -16.59 -7.60 -13.75
CA ARG A 177 -15.44 -7.42 -14.64
C ARG A 177 -14.22 -7.12 -13.80
N LEU A 178 -13.11 -7.82 -14.08
CA LEU A 178 -11.82 -7.60 -13.44
C LEU A 178 -10.75 -7.38 -14.51
N SER A 179 -9.90 -6.39 -14.30
CA SER A 179 -8.71 -6.22 -15.13
C SER A 179 -7.59 -7.09 -14.57
N VAL A 180 -6.97 -7.90 -15.42
CA VAL A 180 -5.80 -8.69 -15.03
C VAL A 180 -4.59 -7.80 -14.80
N PRO A 181 -3.69 -8.13 -13.86
CA PRO A 181 -2.46 -7.38 -13.65
C PRO A 181 -1.57 -7.37 -14.90
N ALA A 182 -0.90 -6.23 -15.15
CA ALA A 182 0.02 -6.11 -16.28
C ALA A 182 1.27 -6.98 -16.13
N ALA A 183 1.76 -7.18 -14.90
CA ALA A 183 2.83 -8.10 -14.58
C ALA A 183 2.24 -9.45 -14.17
N ALA A 184 2.40 -10.44 -15.02
CA ALA A 184 1.94 -11.79 -14.76
C ALA A 184 3.06 -12.66 -14.19
N TYR A 185 2.71 -13.57 -13.27
CA TYR A 185 3.62 -14.53 -12.68
C TYR A 185 3.85 -15.73 -13.60
N ALA A 186 5.05 -16.30 -13.56
CA ALA A 186 5.37 -17.54 -14.27
C ALA A 186 4.68 -18.75 -13.60
N ARG A 187 4.54 -18.72 -12.27
CA ARG A 187 3.88 -19.73 -11.47
C ARG A 187 3.08 -19.10 -10.33
N VAL A 188 1.95 -19.72 -9.99
CA VAL A 188 1.06 -19.27 -8.90
C VAL A 188 0.65 -20.49 -8.08
N ASP A 189 1.06 -20.48 -6.81
CA ASP A 189 0.73 -21.51 -5.84
C ASP A 189 -0.20 -20.92 -4.77
N VAL A 190 -1.34 -21.54 -4.53
CA VAL A 190 -2.25 -21.18 -3.45
C VAL A 190 -1.83 -21.94 -2.21
N GLU A 191 -1.44 -21.23 -1.16
CA GLU A 191 -0.89 -21.79 0.07
C GLU A 191 -1.99 -22.04 1.12
N GLU A 192 -2.91 -21.08 1.26
CA GLU A 192 -3.98 -21.16 2.25
C GLU A 192 -5.25 -20.49 1.71
N VAL A 193 -6.39 -21.10 1.96
CA VAL A 193 -7.72 -20.49 1.80
C VAL A 193 -8.44 -20.56 3.12
N ALA A 194 -8.95 -19.43 3.59
CA ALA A 194 -9.74 -19.34 4.81
C ALA A 194 -11.02 -18.54 4.56
N ALA A 195 -12.15 -19.05 5.06
CA ALA A 195 -13.47 -18.44 4.91
C ALA A 195 -13.97 -17.80 6.21
N ASP A 196 -14.98 -16.96 6.09
CA ASP A 196 -15.65 -16.30 7.20
C ASP A 196 -16.81 -17.12 7.79
N THR A 197 -17.28 -18.17 7.10
CA THR A 197 -18.41 -19.00 7.51
C THR A 197 -18.14 -20.49 7.39
N ASP A 198 -18.76 -21.30 8.25
CA ASP A 198 -18.68 -22.78 8.17
C ASP A 198 -19.31 -23.31 6.88
N GLN A 199 -20.36 -22.67 6.39
CA GLN A 199 -21.03 -23.08 5.15
C GLN A 199 -20.11 -22.95 3.94
N ALA A 200 -19.23 -21.96 3.92
CA ALA A 200 -18.24 -21.76 2.89
C ALA A 200 -17.11 -22.80 2.96
N ALA A 201 -16.77 -23.25 4.17
CA ALA A 201 -15.76 -24.28 4.39
C ALA A 201 -16.32 -25.71 4.21
N ALA A 202 -17.60 -25.87 3.85
CA ALA A 202 -18.18 -27.17 3.58
C ALA A 202 -17.69 -27.75 2.25
N LYS A 203 -17.56 -29.08 2.18
CA LYS A 203 -17.06 -29.79 0.98
C LYS A 203 -17.93 -29.56 -0.26
N ALA A 204 -19.25 -29.45 -0.08
CA ALA A 204 -20.20 -29.26 -1.16
C ALA A 204 -20.57 -27.77 -1.32
N VAL A 205 -20.92 -27.37 -2.53
CA VAL A 205 -21.45 -26.05 -2.80
C VAL A 205 -22.84 -25.92 -2.15
N PRO A 206 -23.09 -24.85 -1.37
CA PRO A 206 -24.40 -24.61 -0.78
C PRO A 206 -25.44 -24.22 -1.83
N GLY A 207 -26.69 -24.03 -1.41
CA GLY A 207 -27.77 -23.55 -2.28
C GLY A 207 -27.49 -22.19 -2.92
N ASP A 208 -28.10 -21.96 -4.07
CA ASP A 208 -27.95 -20.73 -4.84
C ASP A 208 -28.22 -19.46 -4.00
N GLY A 209 -27.39 -18.45 -4.20
CA GLY A 209 -27.45 -17.19 -3.48
C GLY A 209 -26.68 -17.17 -2.14
N ALA A 210 -26.14 -18.30 -1.68
CA ALA A 210 -25.26 -18.31 -0.52
C ALA A 210 -24.00 -17.49 -0.82
N ARG A 211 -23.57 -16.70 0.18
CA ARG A 211 -22.40 -15.80 0.07
C ARG A 211 -21.34 -16.18 1.07
N ALA A 212 -20.09 -15.94 0.71
CA ALA A 212 -18.96 -16.12 1.58
C ALA A 212 -17.87 -15.09 1.25
N ARG A 213 -17.09 -14.73 2.25
CA ARG A 213 -15.83 -13.99 2.04
C ARG A 213 -14.68 -14.92 2.35
N VAL A 214 -13.67 -14.85 1.52
CA VAL A 214 -12.47 -15.69 1.68
C VAL A 214 -11.21 -14.83 1.64
N ARG A 215 -10.25 -15.21 2.46
CA ARG A 215 -8.87 -14.74 2.40
C ARG A 215 -8.02 -15.85 1.81
N VAL A 216 -7.16 -15.50 0.87
CA VAL A 216 -6.31 -16.44 0.17
C VAL A 216 -4.86 -15.98 0.25
N LEU A 217 -3.99 -16.84 0.75
CA LEU A 217 -2.55 -16.67 0.67
C LEU A 217 -2.05 -17.33 -0.61
N VAL A 218 -1.26 -16.60 -1.37
CA VAL A 218 -0.74 -17.04 -2.66
C VAL A 218 0.75 -16.73 -2.72
N SER A 219 1.54 -17.65 -3.25
CA SER A 219 2.92 -17.43 -3.65
C SER A 219 2.99 -17.28 -5.16
N GLY A 220 3.32 -16.09 -5.65
CA GLY A 220 3.56 -15.82 -7.07
C GLY A 220 5.06 -15.85 -7.35
N GLU A 221 5.50 -16.67 -8.31
CA GLU A 221 6.89 -16.69 -8.77
C GLU A 221 6.99 -15.88 -10.07
N ASP A 222 7.85 -14.86 -10.08
CA ASP A 222 8.10 -14.07 -11.28
C ASP A 222 9.07 -14.77 -12.25
N ARG A 223 9.31 -14.18 -13.42
CA ARG A 223 10.20 -14.74 -14.44
C ARG A 223 11.67 -14.76 -14.01
N ALA A 224 12.04 -14.01 -12.98
CA ALA A 224 13.39 -14.01 -12.42
C ALA A 224 13.56 -15.05 -11.31
N GLY A 225 12.49 -15.81 -10.97
CA GLY A 225 12.48 -16.81 -9.92
C GLY A 225 12.23 -16.24 -8.51
N SER A 226 11.95 -14.95 -8.39
CA SER A 226 11.61 -14.35 -7.09
C SER A 226 10.19 -14.72 -6.70
N ARG A 227 10.00 -15.06 -5.41
CA ARG A 227 8.70 -15.42 -4.86
C ARG A 227 8.09 -14.26 -4.09
N TRP A 228 6.83 -13.97 -4.40
CA TRP A 228 6.06 -12.87 -3.86
C TRP A 228 4.88 -13.40 -3.05
N PRO A 229 4.88 -13.23 -1.71
CA PRO A 229 3.72 -13.56 -0.90
C PRO A 229 2.62 -12.52 -1.13
N LEU A 230 1.46 -12.99 -1.55
CA LEU A 230 0.30 -12.14 -1.89
C LEU A 230 -0.91 -12.57 -1.08
N VAL A 231 -1.76 -11.62 -0.73
CA VAL A 231 -3.03 -11.89 -0.03
C VAL A 231 -4.17 -11.30 -0.83
N TYR A 232 -5.15 -12.16 -1.14
CA TYR A 232 -6.39 -11.75 -1.80
C TYR A 232 -7.58 -11.93 -0.88
N ARG A 233 -8.53 -11.01 -0.95
CA ARG A 233 -9.84 -11.13 -0.33
C ARG A 233 -10.88 -11.15 -1.43
N LEU A 234 -11.69 -12.20 -1.45
CA LEU A 234 -12.71 -12.42 -2.47
C LEU A 234 -14.07 -12.53 -1.81
N GLU A 235 -15.08 -11.97 -2.47
CA GLU A 235 -16.47 -12.30 -2.19
C GLU A 235 -16.93 -13.36 -3.17
N MET A 236 -17.54 -14.40 -2.63
CA MET A 236 -17.98 -15.56 -3.39
C MET A 236 -19.50 -15.68 -3.29
N THR A 237 -20.13 -16.11 -4.38
CA THR A 237 -21.57 -16.41 -4.42
C THR A 237 -21.79 -17.80 -5.02
N ALA A 238 -22.58 -18.63 -4.36
CA ALA A 238 -22.98 -19.91 -4.89
C ALA A 238 -24.07 -19.72 -5.94
N ARG A 239 -23.90 -20.34 -7.12
CA ARG A 239 -24.86 -20.27 -8.20
C ARG A 239 -24.75 -21.50 -9.11
N ALA A 240 -25.90 -22.09 -9.44
CA ALA A 240 -25.97 -23.25 -10.33
C ALA A 240 -25.01 -24.38 -9.93
N GLY A 241 -24.92 -24.66 -8.64
CA GLY A 241 -24.09 -25.71 -8.08
C GLY A 241 -22.58 -25.44 -8.10
N ARG A 242 -22.15 -24.21 -8.29
CA ARG A 242 -20.73 -23.81 -8.26
C ARG A 242 -20.53 -22.50 -7.50
N TRP A 243 -19.30 -22.25 -7.02
CA TRP A 243 -18.90 -20.98 -6.51
C TRP A 243 -18.47 -20.05 -7.64
N GLU A 244 -18.86 -18.77 -7.54
CA GLU A 244 -18.44 -17.71 -8.47
C GLU A 244 -17.89 -16.54 -7.68
N VAL A 245 -16.86 -15.86 -8.21
CA VAL A 245 -16.30 -14.63 -7.64
C VAL A 245 -17.24 -13.48 -7.95
N SER A 246 -17.84 -12.89 -6.93
CA SER A 246 -18.74 -11.74 -7.06
C SER A 246 -18.03 -10.40 -6.82
N ALA A 247 -16.95 -10.37 -6.04
CA ALA A 247 -16.08 -9.22 -5.89
C ALA A 247 -14.67 -9.64 -5.47
N MET A 248 -13.71 -8.78 -5.75
CA MET A 248 -12.35 -8.89 -5.24
C MET A 248 -11.97 -7.57 -4.57
N ASP A 249 -11.55 -7.64 -3.32
CA ASP A 249 -11.01 -6.49 -2.60
C ASP A 249 -9.58 -6.21 -3.10
N ALA A 250 -9.48 -5.20 -3.94
CA ALA A 250 -8.20 -4.70 -4.47
C ALA A 250 -7.56 -3.64 -3.56
N GLY A 251 -7.98 -3.55 -2.29
CA GLY A 251 -7.51 -2.53 -1.36
C GLY A 251 -8.15 -1.14 -1.56
N THR A 252 -9.08 -1.00 -2.51
CA THR A 252 -9.94 0.17 -2.61
C THR A 252 -11.20 -0.07 -1.77
N ALA A 253 -11.59 0.92 -0.98
CA ALA A 253 -12.73 0.83 -0.10
C ALA A 253 -13.96 0.25 -0.84
N SER A 254 -14.46 -0.89 -0.35
CA SER A 254 -15.71 -1.47 -0.84
C SER A 254 -16.80 -0.41 -0.76
N SER A 255 -17.46 -0.13 -1.87
CA SER A 255 -18.67 0.69 -1.87
C SER A 255 -19.66 0.06 -0.91
N ALA A 256 -19.99 0.73 0.18
CA ALA A 256 -21.02 0.27 1.09
C ALA A 256 -22.32 0.00 0.30
N PRO A 257 -23.04 -1.09 0.58
CA PRO A 257 -24.30 -1.34 -0.10
C PRO A 257 -25.22 -0.15 0.17
N THR A 258 -25.70 0.47 -0.91
CA THR A 258 -26.72 1.52 -0.84
C THR A 258 -27.92 0.95 -0.09
N PRO A 259 -28.36 1.54 1.04
CA PRO A 259 -29.53 1.07 1.73
C PRO A 259 -30.72 1.14 0.76
N ALA A 260 -31.37 0.01 0.58
CA ALA A 260 -32.62 -0.05 -0.20
C ALA A 260 -33.57 0.99 0.35
N ALA A 261 -34.05 1.90 -0.50
CA ALA A 261 -35.03 2.89 -0.17
C ALA A 261 -36.27 2.17 0.37
N SER A 262 -36.56 2.35 1.65
CA SER A 262 -37.81 1.91 2.27
C SER A 262 -38.96 2.60 1.55
N ALA A 263 -39.72 1.84 0.80
CA ALA A 263 -40.98 2.28 0.23
C ALA A 263 -41.92 2.65 1.40
N GLN A 264 -42.10 3.95 1.62
CA GLN A 264 -43.19 4.42 2.47
C GLN A 264 -44.47 4.14 1.72
N ALA A 265 -45.19 3.08 2.17
CA ALA A 265 -46.58 2.88 1.84
C ALA A 265 -47.36 3.99 2.52
N GLY A 266 -47.92 4.91 1.74
CA GLY A 266 -48.90 5.87 2.22
C GLY A 266 -50.15 5.16 2.68
N VAL A 267 -50.63 5.54 3.86
CA VAL A 267 -52.00 5.28 4.30
C VAL A 267 -52.74 6.62 4.26
N GLN A 268 -53.85 6.60 3.53
CA GLN A 268 -54.86 7.67 3.56
C GLN A 268 -55.51 7.76 4.92
#